data_332e765faf825660a80a9d721ac9089c
#
_entry.id   332e765faf825660a80a9d721ac9089c
#
_cell.length_a   1.000
_cell.length_b   1.000
_cell.length_c   1.000
_cell.angle_alpha   90.00
_cell.angle_beta   90.00
_cell.angle_gamma   90.00
#
_symmetry.space_group_name_H-M   'P 1'
#
loop_
_entity.id
_entity.type
_entity.pdbx_description
1 polymer ?
#
loop_
_entity_poly.entity_id
_entity_poly.type
_entity_poly.pdbx_seq_one_letter_code
_entity_poly.pdbx_strand_id
1 'polypeptide(L)'
;MRRHPLLWKLALLQIAFCLLLTWIIWIWGVSAERRTYFLSAADQQYLADYAQQAEGIWHNQGPAGLARFSEELMAREDTWVTVLGPNLQSLSNTPLTAHNYRQLTFMRQLNWPMSRRLQDELPYVSIPFPGQPQQGQLVIQLPERLLPGGLTPWTHVLSHGVMPTLLAALLGLLIYRHLVLPLNRLRDRADALRADDLDSEAPLPLIKRRDELGELAQAFEHMASRLRQSLNQQRLLLRTLSHELRTPLARLRIAHDSHLPAEHMRQRFDREIDDMQRLLEDTLNLAWMDTERPQLASEPVLVLSVWEALCEDACFESGWPVERLPCLLGEDCYVQVHLDSLAQALENLLRNAIRYSPPAGKVTLSGWREGDAWHLCLSDQGPGVDPQDLASLFVPYQRLKGSLGEGFGLGLAIAQRAIELQQGRLWASNGQPGLCMHVLLPVARPPD
;
A
#
# COMPACT_ATOMS: atom_id res chain seq x y z
N MET A 1 13.33 6.51 -8.25
CA MET A 1 13.26 5.03 -8.17
C MET A 1 12.44 4.68 -6.92
N ARG A 2 11.20 4.26 -7.09
CA ARG A 2 10.35 3.79 -5.98
C ARG A 2 10.98 2.52 -5.41
N ARG A 3 11.44 2.58 -4.18
CA ARG A 3 11.91 1.40 -3.44
C ARG A 3 10.68 0.58 -3.11
N HIS A 4 10.60 -0.64 -3.62
CA HIS A 4 9.53 -1.62 -3.30
C HIS A 4 9.96 -2.46 -2.08
N PRO A 5 9.80 -1.96 -0.85
CA PRO A 5 10.36 -2.60 0.34
C PRO A 5 9.69 -3.95 0.64
N LEU A 6 8.42 -4.15 0.27
CA LEU A 6 7.72 -5.42 0.47
C LEU A 6 8.26 -6.51 -0.47
N LEU A 7 8.44 -6.20 -1.76
CA LEU A 7 8.99 -7.13 -2.74
C LEU A 7 10.41 -7.55 -2.36
N TRP A 8 11.25 -6.60 -1.94
CA TRP A 8 12.60 -6.91 -1.47
C TRP A 8 12.60 -7.77 -0.19
N LYS A 9 11.71 -7.50 0.76
CA LYS A 9 11.56 -8.32 1.98
C LYS A 9 11.10 -9.73 1.65
N LEU A 10 10.13 -9.90 0.74
CA LEU A 10 9.67 -11.21 0.29
C LEU A 10 10.76 -11.95 -0.49
N ALA A 11 11.46 -11.27 -1.39
CA ALA A 11 12.59 -11.84 -2.13
C ALA A 11 13.73 -12.28 -1.19
N LEU A 12 14.11 -11.45 -0.24
CA LEU A 12 15.11 -11.80 0.79
C LEU A 12 14.65 -12.97 1.65
N LEU A 13 13.38 -13.00 2.07
CA LEU A 13 12.81 -14.11 2.82
C LEU A 13 12.85 -15.41 2.01
N GLN A 14 12.49 -15.35 0.74
CA GLN A 14 12.53 -16.49 -0.18
C GLN A 14 13.97 -16.99 -0.39
N ILE A 15 14.91 -16.10 -0.65
CA ILE A 15 16.34 -16.41 -0.80
C ILE A 15 16.88 -17.03 0.48
N ALA A 16 16.63 -16.41 1.63
CA ALA A 16 17.07 -16.92 2.93
C ALA A 16 16.49 -18.30 3.21
N PHE A 17 15.21 -18.53 2.87
CA PHE A 17 14.57 -19.83 2.99
C PHE A 17 15.22 -20.88 2.11
N CYS A 18 15.47 -20.57 0.83
CA CYS A 18 16.15 -21.47 -0.10
C CYS A 18 17.58 -21.80 0.35
N LEU A 19 18.33 -20.80 0.82
CA LEU A 19 19.68 -21.00 1.31
C LEU A 19 19.69 -21.86 2.58
N LEU A 20 18.77 -21.60 3.52
CA LEU A 20 18.63 -22.37 4.74
C LEU A 20 18.29 -23.83 4.45
N LEU A 21 17.36 -24.07 3.53
CA LEU A 21 16.93 -25.41 3.12
C LEU A 21 18.06 -26.16 2.43
N THR A 22 18.78 -25.50 1.51
CA THR A 22 19.96 -26.07 0.85
C THR A 22 21.08 -26.38 1.84
N TRP A 23 21.34 -25.50 2.79
CA TRP A 23 22.35 -25.68 3.83
C TRP A 23 21.99 -26.84 4.77
N ILE A 24 20.73 -26.96 5.20
CA ILE A 24 20.25 -28.10 5.99
C ILE A 24 20.45 -29.42 5.23
N ILE A 25 20.01 -29.49 3.98
CA ILE A 25 20.14 -30.68 3.14
C ILE A 25 21.61 -31.05 2.97
N TRP A 26 22.48 -30.05 2.73
CA TRP A 26 23.92 -30.28 2.56
C TRP A 26 24.58 -30.82 3.82
N ILE A 27 24.37 -30.22 5.00
CA ILE A 27 24.93 -30.67 6.28
C ILE A 27 24.47 -32.10 6.60
N TRP A 28 23.18 -32.35 6.44
CA TRP A 28 22.62 -33.68 6.69
C TRP A 28 23.13 -34.69 5.67
N GLY A 29 23.27 -34.33 4.39
CA GLY A 29 23.86 -35.16 3.35
C GLY A 29 25.28 -35.58 3.68
N VAL A 30 26.14 -34.61 3.97
CA VAL A 30 27.55 -34.88 4.36
C VAL A 30 27.65 -35.70 5.64
N SER A 31 26.83 -35.40 6.63
CA SER A 31 26.81 -36.14 7.91
C SER A 31 26.29 -37.57 7.70
N ALA A 32 25.31 -37.75 6.85
CA ALA A 32 24.76 -39.03 6.49
C ALA A 32 25.79 -39.89 5.73
N GLU A 33 26.46 -39.33 4.76
CA GLU A 33 27.49 -39.99 3.98
C GLU A 33 28.62 -40.49 4.85
N ARG A 34 29.16 -39.67 5.77
CA ARG A 34 30.19 -40.04 6.71
C ARG A 34 29.78 -41.19 7.63
N ARG A 35 28.57 -41.18 8.17
CA ARG A 35 28.06 -42.22 9.07
C ARG A 35 27.71 -43.54 8.31
N THR A 36 27.35 -43.43 7.04
CA THR A 36 26.89 -44.57 6.26
C THR A 36 28.03 -45.32 5.58
N TYR A 37 29.11 -44.63 5.26
CA TYR A 37 30.16 -45.23 4.43
C TYR A 37 31.53 -45.25 5.04
N PHE A 38 31.83 -44.46 6.07
CA PHE A 38 33.16 -44.40 6.66
C PHE A 38 33.20 -45.00 8.07
N LEU A 39 34.29 -45.70 8.37
CA LEU A 39 34.55 -46.16 9.73
C LEU A 39 34.68 -44.98 10.72
N SER A 40 34.20 -45.18 11.94
CA SER A 40 34.43 -44.21 12.99
C SER A 40 35.94 -44.12 13.35
N ALA A 41 36.37 -42.96 13.90
CA ALA A 41 37.76 -42.82 14.31
C ALA A 41 38.17 -43.88 15.36
N ALA A 42 37.27 -44.33 16.23
CA ALA A 42 37.47 -45.36 17.19
C ALA A 42 37.68 -46.73 16.55
N ASP A 43 36.88 -47.07 15.53
CA ASP A 43 36.98 -48.33 14.77
C ASP A 43 38.26 -48.38 13.93
N GLN A 44 38.65 -47.23 13.34
CA GLN A 44 39.91 -47.12 12.59
C GLN A 44 41.11 -47.37 13.51
N GLN A 45 41.10 -46.78 14.71
CA GLN A 45 42.15 -46.98 15.69
C GLN A 45 42.18 -48.43 16.19
N TYR A 46 41.01 -49.03 16.46
CA TYR A 46 40.90 -50.41 16.87
C TYR A 46 41.49 -51.38 15.82
N LEU A 47 41.24 -51.15 14.57
CA LEU A 47 41.83 -51.94 13.47
C LEU A 47 43.32 -51.66 13.27
N ALA A 48 43.78 -50.42 13.51
CA ALA A 48 45.20 -50.06 13.48
C ALA A 48 45.99 -50.73 14.60
N ASP A 49 45.38 -50.86 15.79
CA ASP A 49 45.99 -51.58 16.94
C ASP A 49 46.24 -53.05 16.60
N TYR A 50 45.39 -53.72 15.82
CA TYR A 50 45.63 -55.07 15.32
C TYR A 50 46.83 -55.14 14.37
N ALA A 51 47.01 -54.17 13.50
CA ALA A 51 48.18 -54.11 12.63
C ALA A 51 49.47 -53.87 13.42
N GLN A 52 49.40 -53.07 14.48
CA GLN A 52 50.53 -52.82 15.40
C GLN A 52 50.91 -54.10 16.17
N GLN A 53 49.92 -54.85 16.65
CA GLN A 53 50.14 -56.14 17.32
C GLN A 53 50.77 -57.16 16.33
N ALA A 54 50.26 -57.23 15.11
CA ALA A 54 50.81 -58.09 14.06
C ALA A 54 52.27 -57.74 13.75
N GLU A 55 52.63 -56.49 13.64
CA GLU A 55 53.98 -56.00 13.43
C GLU A 55 54.93 -56.44 14.60
N GLY A 56 54.49 -56.22 15.84
CA GLY A 56 55.26 -56.63 17.03
C GLY A 56 55.51 -58.16 17.05
N ILE A 57 54.52 -58.95 16.71
CA ILE A 57 54.63 -60.42 16.64
C ILE A 57 55.56 -60.85 15.46
N TRP A 58 55.45 -60.16 14.33
CA TRP A 58 56.36 -60.44 13.19
C TRP A 58 57.82 -60.25 13.57
N HIS A 59 58.15 -59.17 14.27
CA HIS A 59 59.53 -58.93 14.69
C HIS A 59 60.03 -59.86 15.74
N ASN A 60 59.16 -60.28 16.70
CA ASN A 60 59.60 -61.10 17.85
C ASN A 60 59.50 -62.60 17.65
N GLN A 61 58.51 -63.07 16.90
CA GLN A 61 58.15 -64.49 16.77
C GLN A 61 58.13 -65.00 15.31
N GLY A 62 58.31 -64.14 14.35
CA GLY A 62 58.37 -64.52 12.93
C GLY A 62 57.05 -65.14 12.34
N PRO A 63 57.13 -65.90 11.29
CA PRO A 63 55.96 -66.45 10.57
C PRO A 63 55.05 -67.33 11.43
N ALA A 64 55.64 -68.14 12.35
CA ALA A 64 54.85 -69.03 13.20
C ALA A 64 54.03 -68.29 14.25
N GLY A 65 54.55 -67.13 14.78
CA GLY A 65 53.79 -66.28 15.64
C GLY A 65 52.64 -65.58 14.93
N LEU A 66 52.86 -65.10 13.69
CA LEU A 66 51.81 -64.51 12.88
C LEU A 66 50.70 -65.50 12.52
N ALA A 67 51.03 -66.79 12.26
CA ALA A 67 50.02 -67.80 11.97
C ALA A 67 49.05 -67.97 13.15
N ARG A 68 49.60 -68.11 14.37
CA ARG A 68 48.78 -68.21 15.62
C ARG A 68 47.94 -66.94 15.85
N PHE A 69 48.53 -65.78 15.68
CA PHE A 69 47.81 -64.50 15.81
C PHE A 69 46.69 -64.39 14.83
N SER A 70 46.91 -64.74 13.55
CA SER A 70 45.87 -64.69 12.54
C SER A 70 44.72 -65.67 12.85
N GLU A 71 45.02 -66.89 13.36
CA GLU A 71 43.99 -67.84 13.79
C GLU A 71 43.23 -67.34 15.03
N GLU A 72 43.90 -66.80 16.02
CA GLU A 72 43.24 -66.19 17.18
C GLU A 72 42.36 -65.02 16.81
N LEU A 73 42.82 -64.16 15.90
CA LEU A 73 42.07 -62.99 15.44
C LEU A 73 40.88 -63.42 14.58
N MET A 74 41.03 -64.42 13.70
CA MET A 74 39.93 -65.02 12.96
C MET A 74 38.85 -65.59 13.88
N ALA A 75 39.22 -66.30 14.91
CA ALA A 75 38.32 -66.88 15.91
C ALA A 75 37.59 -65.78 16.72
N ARG A 76 38.30 -64.69 17.04
CA ARG A 76 37.76 -63.57 17.84
C ARG A 76 36.81 -62.70 17.07
N GLU A 77 37.11 -62.40 15.81
CA GLU A 77 36.36 -61.44 15.01
C GLU A 77 35.37 -62.14 14.04
N ASP A 78 35.39 -63.44 13.99
CA ASP A 78 34.57 -64.26 13.09
C ASP A 78 34.70 -63.83 11.61
N THR A 79 35.93 -63.44 11.21
CA THR A 79 36.23 -62.92 9.88
C THR A 79 37.58 -63.44 9.38
N TRP A 80 37.74 -63.39 8.06
CA TRP A 80 39.01 -63.83 7.46
C TRP A 80 40.08 -62.76 7.67
N VAL A 81 41.25 -63.23 8.13
CA VAL A 81 42.41 -62.38 8.44
C VAL A 81 43.67 -63.03 7.89
N THR A 82 44.56 -62.23 7.30
CA THR A 82 45.91 -62.66 6.92
C THR A 82 46.89 -61.50 6.99
N VAL A 83 48.17 -61.81 7.07
CA VAL A 83 49.23 -60.81 7.01
C VAL A 83 50.03 -61.03 5.73
N LEU A 84 50.12 -59.99 4.91
CA LEU A 84 50.75 -60.01 3.60
C LEU A 84 52.04 -59.17 3.59
N GLY A 85 53.05 -59.72 2.90
CA GLY A 85 54.27 -58.97 2.56
C GLY A 85 54.12 -58.10 1.32
N PRO A 86 55.17 -57.41 0.90
CA PRO A 86 55.14 -56.44 -0.24
C PRO A 86 54.66 -57.02 -1.56
N ASN A 87 54.93 -58.33 -1.78
CA ASN A 87 54.57 -59.02 -3.02
C ASN A 87 53.26 -59.84 -2.91
N LEU A 88 52.37 -59.44 -1.99
CA LEU A 88 51.13 -60.18 -1.68
C LEU A 88 51.37 -61.65 -1.26
N GLN A 89 52.55 -61.98 -0.80
CA GLN A 89 52.85 -63.27 -0.22
C GLN A 89 52.40 -63.34 1.25
N SER A 90 51.77 -64.44 1.62
CA SER A 90 51.40 -64.63 3.06
C SER A 90 52.65 -64.77 3.90
N LEU A 91 52.77 -63.85 4.90
CA LEU A 91 53.83 -63.91 5.93
C LEU A 91 53.50 -64.89 7.04
N SER A 92 52.27 -65.37 7.15
CA SER A 92 51.79 -66.31 8.15
C SER A 92 51.81 -67.77 7.71
N ASN A 93 52.40 -68.09 6.55
CA ASN A 93 52.39 -69.39 5.94
C ASN A 93 51.00 -70.04 5.69
N THR A 94 49.94 -69.24 5.81
CA THR A 94 48.58 -69.72 5.49
C THR A 94 48.39 -69.71 4.00
N PRO A 95 47.90 -70.84 3.37
CA PRO A 95 47.71 -70.88 1.96
C PRO A 95 46.55 -69.98 1.54
N LEU A 96 46.82 -69.09 0.55
CA LEU A 96 45.80 -68.22 -0.04
C LEU A 96 45.03 -68.98 -1.12
N THR A 97 43.72 -69.06 -1.04
CA THR A 97 42.89 -69.73 -2.08
C THR A 97 42.72 -68.79 -3.28
N ALA A 98 42.32 -69.36 -4.46
CA ALA A 98 42.07 -68.59 -5.66
C ALA A 98 40.92 -67.49 -5.42
N HIS A 99 40.03 -67.77 -4.45
CA HIS A 99 39.00 -66.81 -4.07
C HIS A 99 39.63 -65.60 -3.32
N ASN A 100 40.54 -65.88 -2.35
CA ASN A 100 41.23 -64.86 -1.60
C ASN A 100 42.05 -63.93 -2.51
N TYR A 101 42.81 -64.51 -3.48
CA TYR A 101 43.56 -63.67 -4.44
C TYR A 101 42.69 -62.72 -5.25
N ARG A 102 41.49 -63.13 -5.67
CA ARG A 102 40.54 -62.22 -6.35
C ARG A 102 40.07 -61.10 -5.46
N GLN A 103 39.86 -61.37 -4.19
CA GLN A 103 39.42 -60.36 -3.21
C GLN A 103 40.53 -59.37 -2.85
N LEU A 104 41.77 -59.81 -2.80
CA LEU A 104 42.96 -58.97 -2.53
C LEU A 104 43.21 -57.93 -3.64
N THR A 105 42.68 -58.12 -4.84
CA THR A 105 42.78 -57.13 -5.90
C THR A 105 42.04 -55.81 -5.61
N PHE A 106 41.12 -55.82 -4.67
CA PHE A 106 40.28 -54.66 -4.31
C PHE A 106 40.27 -54.38 -2.80
N MET A 107 41.42 -54.41 -2.18
CA MET A 107 41.54 -54.02 -0.78
C MET A 107 41.30 -52.54 -0.56
N ARG A 108 40.59 -52.19 0.49
CA ARG A 108 40.33 -50.79 0.90
C ARG A 108 41.31 -50.34 1.98
N GLN A 109 41.58 -49.05 2.00
CA GLN A 109 42.33 -48.47 3.12
C GLN A 109 41.35 -48.02 4.21
N LEU A 110 41.82 -47.85 5.46
CA LEU A 110 41.01 -47.45 6.61
C LEU A 110 40.18 -46.18 6.41
N ASN A 111 40.71 -45.27 5.61
CA ASN A 111 40.06 -43.96 5.32
C ASN A 111 39.13 -44.01 4.07
N TRP A 112 38.93 -45.19 3.45
CA TRP A 112 38.06 -45.33 2.31
C TRP A 112 36.63 -45.69 2.73
N PRO A 113 35.64 -45.49 1.84
CA PRO A 113 34.25 -45.87 2.12
C PRO A 113 34.11 -47.38 2.23
N MET A 114 33.40 -47.85 3.27
CA MET A 114 33.24 -49.29 3.61
C MET A 114 31.83 -49.80 3.22
N SER A 115 31.37 -49.49 2.00
CA SER A 115 30.12 -50.06 1.50
C SER A 115 30.25 -51.55 1.15
N ARG A 116 29.16 -52.33 1.32
CA ARG A 116 29.10 -53.74 0.83
C ARG A 116 29.32 -53.80 -0.67
N ARG A 117 29.87 -54.86 -1.18
CA ARG A 117 30.06 -55.12 -2.60
C ARG A 117 28.75 -55.61 -3.26
N LEU A 118 28.73 -55.68 -4.62
CA LEU A 118 27.57 -56.10 -5.42
C LEU A 118 26.99 -57.48 -5.06
N GLN A 119 27.74 -58.35 -4.36
CA GLN A 119 27.30 -59.67 -3.92
C GLN A 119 27.09 -59.76 -2.40
N ASP A 120 26.82 -58.66 -1.74
CA ASP A 120 26.63 -58.57 -0.29
C ASP A 120 27.86 -59.00 0.57
N GLU A 121 29.04 -59.14 -0.09
CA GLU A 121 30.28 -59.49 0.58
C GLU A 121 30.85 -58.28 1.34
N LEU A 122 31.41 -58.57 2.55
CA LEU A 122 32.07 -57.57 3.38
C LEU A 122 33.41 -57.17 2.73
N PRO A 123 33.78 -55.86 2.82
CA PRO A 123 35.00 -55.36 2.22
C PRO A 123 36.25 -55.86 2.95
N TYR A 124 37.32 -56.12 2.20
CA TYR A 124 38.65 -56.41 2.74
C TYR A 124 39.38 -55.09 2.96
N VAL A 125 39.91 -54.90 4.16
CA VAL A 125 40.64 -53.72 4.57
C VAL A 125 42.10 -54.05 4.74
N SER A 126 42.94 -53.29 4.08
CA SER A 126 44.40 -53.37 4.19
C SER A 126 44.92 -52.32 5.14
N ILE A 127 45.71 -52.73 6.14
CA ILE A 127 46.24 -51.86 7.16
C ILE A 127 47.75 -52.08 7.17
N PRO A 128 48.56 -51.16 6.66
CA PRO A 128 50.02 -51.28 6.65
C PRO A 128 50.57 -51.26 8.09
N PHE A 129 51.67 -51.92 8.27
CA PHE A 129 52.36 -51.90 9.57
C PHE A 129 52.77 -50.47 9.96
N PRO A 130 52.38 -49.98 11.14
CA PRO A 130 52.60 -48.57 11.55
C PRO A 130 54.09 -48.18 11.55
N GLY A 131 54.99 -49.02 11.98
CA GLY A 131 56.43 -48.71 12.06
C GLY A 131 57.16 -48.94 10.74
N GLN A 132 56.79 -49.98 9.99
CA GLN A 132 57.46 -50.35 8.75
C GLN A 132 56.43 -50.76 7.64
N PRO A 133 55.74 -49.77 7.04
CA PRO A 133 54.68 -50.05 6.05
C PRO A 133 55.10 -50.87 4.82
N GLN A 134 56.39 -50.86 4.52
CA GLN A 134 56.98 -51.55 3.38
C GLN A 134 57.23 -53.05 3.67
N GLN A 135 57.22 -53.50 4.91
CA GLN A 135 57.53 -54.88 5.26
C GLN A 135 56.29 -55.79 5.30
N GLY A 136 55.13 -55.23 5.57
CA GLY A 136 53.92 -56.03 5.62
C GLY A 136 52.65 -55.18 5.89
N GLN A 137 51.53 -55.82 5.67
CA GLN A 137 50.19 -55.24 5.93
C GLN A 137 49.26 -56.32 6.48
N LEU A 138 48.48 -55.97 7.47
CA LEU A 138 47.37 -56.77 7.93
C LEU A 138 46.19 -56.61 6.98
N VAL A 139 45.64 -57.69 6.46
CA VAL A 139 44.42 -57.70 5.67
C VAL A 139 43.34 -58.44 6.43
N ILE A 140 42.26 -57.75 6.70
CA ILE A 140 41.11 -58.27 7.44
C ILE A 140 39.84 -58.02 6.62
N GLN A 141 38.97 -59.01 6.53
CA GLN A 141 37.61 -58.83 6.05
C GLN A 141 36.88 -58.08 7.20
N LEU A 142 36.28 -56.92 6.89
CA LEU A 142 35.65 -56.07 7.87
C LEU A 142 34.58 -56.81 8.67
N PRO A 143 34.72 -56.93 10.03
CA PRO A 143 33.71 -57.56 10.88
C PRO A 143 32.34 -56.84 10.75
N GLU A 144 31.23 -57.62 10.72
CA GLU A 144 29.88 -57.00 10.59
C GLU A 144 29.58 -55.96 11.64
N ARG A 145 30.10 -56.14 12.87
CA ARG A 145 29.95 -55.20 13.96
C ARG A 145 30.61 -53.83 13.71
N LEU A 146 31.64 -53.78 12.87
CA LEU A 146 32.36 -52.56 12.50
C LEU A 146 31.82 -51.97 11.16
N LEU A 147 30.87 -52.60 10.53
CA LEU A 147 30.28 -52.06 9.32
C LEU A 147 29.55 -50.76 9.65
N PRO A 148 29.88 -49.64 8.96
CA PRO A 148 29.19 -48.40 9.23
C PRO A 148 27.67 -48.59 9.06
N GLY A 149 26.94 -48.32 10.14
CA GLY A 149 25.49 -48.43 10.16
C GLY A 149 24.85 -47.39 9.24
N GLY A 150 24.09 -47.83 8.24
CA GLY A 150 23.28 -46.90 7.42
C GLY A 150 22.36 -46.06 8.26
N LEU A 151 21.95 -44.95 7.70
CA LEU A 151 20.93 -44.08 8.31
C LEU A 151 19.70 -44.90 8.65
N THR A 152 19.24 -44.79 9.90
CA THR A 152 17.96 -45.41 10.26
C THR A 152 16.84 -44.78 9.40
N PRO A 153 15.83 -45.57 8.97
CA PRO A 153 14.72 -45.02 8.14
C PRO A 153 14.10 -43.76 8.72
N TRP A 154 14.07 -43.63 10.03
CA TRP A 154 13.55 -42.46 10.74
C TRP A 154 14.33 -41.16 10.49
N THR A 155 15.65 -41.21 10.35
CA THR A 155 16.47 -40.04 10.04
C THR A 155 16.25 -39.56 8.62
N HIS A 156 16.00 -40.46 7.66
CA HIS A 156 15.61 -40.09 6.30
C HIS A 156 14.24 -39.44 6.28
N VAL A 157 13.24 -39.98 6.97
CA VAL A 157 11.91 -39.40 7.08
C VAL A 157 11.98 -38.02 7.75
N LEU A 158 12.78 -37.86 8.78
CA LEU A 158 12.92 -36.59 9.49
C LEU A 158 13.58 -35.51 8.62
N SER A 159 14.68 -35.85 7.93
CA SER A 159 15.47 -34.86 7.18
C SER A 159 14.85 -34.51 5.82
N HIS A 160 14.28 -35.47 5.12
CA HIS A 160 13.76 -35.27 3.74
C HIS A 160 12.24 -35.08 3.70
N GLY A 161 11.51 -35.46 4.76
CA GLY A 161 10.06 -35.32 4.86
C GLY A 161 9.64 -34.23 5.84
N VAL A 162 9.86 -34.44 7.14
CA VAL A 162 9.27 -33.63 8.20
C VAL A 162 9.83 -32.22 8.24
N MET A 163 11.15 -32.06 8.22
CA MET A 163 11.79 -30.72 8.30
C MET A 163 11.45 -29.80 7.12
N PRO A 164 11.58 -30.22 5.85
CA PRO A 164 11.17 -29.37 4.74
C PRO A 164 9.69 -29.00 4.77
N THR A 165 8.82 -29.94 5.19
CA THR A 165 7.37 -29.71 5.30
C THR A 165 7.05 -28.67 6.38
N LEU A 166 7.65 -28.78 7.57
CA LEU A 166 7.47 -27.77 8.62
C LEU A 166 7.97 -26.39 8.21
N LEU A 167 9.11 -26.35 7.50
CA LEU A 167 9.67 -25.10 7.03
C LEU A 167 8.79 -24.46 5.95
N ALA A 168 8.25 -25.25 5.03
CA ALA A 168 7.30 -24.81 4.01
C ALA A 168 5.97 -24.31 4.65
N ALA A 169 5.48 -25.02 5.65
CA ALA A 169 4.28 -24.61 6.40
C ALA A 169 4.49 -23.30 7.14
N LEU A 170 5.66 -23.09 7.77
CA LEU A 170 6.03 -21.84 8.41
C LEU A 170 6.08 -20.68 7.41
N LEU A 171 6.71 -20.89 6.26
CA LEU A 171 6.76 -19.88 5.19
C LEU A 171 5.36 -19.54 4.69
N GLY A 172 4.53 -20.56 4.43
CA GLY A 172 3.12 -20.38 4.04
C GLY A 172 2.32 -19.56 5.06
N LEU A 173 2.50 -19.84 6.36
CA LEU A 173 1.88 -19.08 7.45
C LEU A 173 2.34 -17.62 7.48
N LEU A 174 3.63 -17.37 7.26
CA LEU A 174 4.17 -16.01 7.19
C LEU A 174 3.60 -15.25 5.99
N ILE A 175 3.54 -15.86 4.81
CA ILE A 175 2.93 -15.25 3.61
C ILE A 175 1.45 -14.99 3.86
N TYR A 176 0.72 -15.94 4.41
CA TYR A 176 -0.70 -15.77 4.74
C TYR A 176 -0.93 -14.59 5.68
N ARG A 177 -0.15 -14.49 6.75
CA ARG A 177 -0.29 -13.43 7.76
C ARG A 177 0.14 -12.05 7.26
N HIS A 178 1.19 -11.98 6.45
CA HIS A 178 1.76 -10.71 5.99
C HIS A 178 1.22 -10.19 4.68
N LEU A 179 0.66 -11.06 3.82
CA LEU A 179 0.15 -10.69 2.50
C LEU A 179 -1.36 -10.96 2.36
N VAL A 180 -1.80 -12.22 2.56
CA VAL A 180 -3.17 -12.62 2.26
C VAL A 180 -4.18 -11.98 3.20
N LEU A 181 -3.93 -12.03 4.51
CA LEU A 181 -4.84 -11.45 5.51
C LEU A 181 -5.03 -9.93 5.35
N PRO A 182 -3.98 -9.11 5.11
CA PRO A 182 -4.13 -7.70 4.80
C PRO A 182 -4.93 -7.41 3.53
N LEU A 183 -4.70 -8.18 2.45
CA LEU A 183 -5.44 -8.03 1.19
C LEU A 183 -6.92 -8.36 1.36
N ASN A 184 -7.27 -9.42 2.12
CA ASN A 184 -8.65 -9.74 2.42
C ASN A 184 -9.34 -8.60 3.19
N ARG A 185 -8.66 -7.96 4.14
CA ARG A 185 -9.22 -6.80 4.86
C ARG A 185 -9.49 -5.61 3.94
N LEU A 186 -8.61 -5.35 2.95
CA LEU A 186 -8.85 -4.33 1.94
C LEU A 186 -10.05 -4.67 1.05
N ARG A 187 -10.18 -5.95 0.66
CA ARG A 187 -11.33 -6.44 -0.09
C ARG A 187 -12.63 -6.28 0.69
N ASP A 188 -12.67 -6.73 1.95
CA ASP A 188 -13.86 -6.62 2.81
C ASP A 188 -14.28 -5.15 2.95
N ARG A 189 -13.31 -4.23 3.04
CA ARG A 189 -13.58 -2.78 3.08
C ARG A 189 -14.12 -2.25 1.76
N ALA A 190 -13.62 -2.73 0.63
CA ALA A 190 -14.14 -2.38 -0.69
C ALA A 190 -15.57 -2.90 -0.89
N ASP A 191 -15.86 -4.10 -0.42
CA ASP A 191 -17.20 -4.69 -0.49
C ASP A 191 -18.19 -3.95 0.42
N ALA A 192 -17.77 -3.50 1.61
CA ALA A 192 -18.59 -2.66 2.49
C ALA A 192 -18.93 -1.31 1.85
N LEU A 193 -17.97 -0.66 1.18
CA LEU A 193 -18.20 0.57 0.41
C LEU A 193 -19.21 0.35 -0.74
N ARG A 194 -19.17 -0.80 -1.39
CA ARG A 194 -20.14 -1.17 -2.44
C ARG A 194 -21.55 -1.37 -1.91
N ALA A 195 -21.69 -1.87 -0.68
CA ALA A 195 -22.97 -2.09 -0.03
C ALA A 195 -23.59 -0.81 0.57
N ASP A 196 -22.99 0.36 0.31
CA ASP A 196 -23.43 1.67 0.83
C ASP A 196 -23.34 1.77 2.38
N ASP A 197 -22.56 0.86 3.01
CA ASP A 197 -22.27 0.90 4.44
C ASP A 197 -21.13 1.89 4.70
N LEU A 198 -21.52 3.18 4.68
CA LEU A 198 -20.61 4.31 4.84
C LEU A 198 -20.20 4.56 6.29
N ASP A 199 -20.92 3.95 7.25
CA ASP A 199 -20.76 4.21 8.69
C ASP A 199 -19.60 3.42 9.34
N SER A 200 -18.95 2.54 8.60
CA SER A 200 -17.78 1.82 9.09
C SER A 200 -16.55 2.74 9.15
N GLU A 201 -16.46 3.56 10.18
CA GLU A 201 -15.38 4.57 10.39
C GLU A 201 -14.05 3.99 10.90
N ALA A 202 -13.96 2.69 11.20
CA ALA A 202 -12.73 2.13 11.75
C ALA A 202 -11.57 2.23 10.75
N PRO A 203 -10.51 3.00 11.05
CA PRO A 203 -9.37 3.13 10.16
C PRO A 203 -8.71 1.77 9.95
N LEU A 204 -8.33 1.46 8.71
CA LEU A 204 -7.60 0.24 8.39
C LEU A 204 -6.28 0.19 9.18
N PRO A 205 -6.01 -0.87 9.96
CA PRO A 205 -4.73 -1.02 10.68
C PRO A 205 -3.51 -1.01 9.75
N LEU A 206 -3.74 -1.24 8.45
CA LEU A 206 -2.76 -1.24 7.36
C LEU A 206 -2.16 0.15 7.06
N ILE A 207 -2.85 1.23 7.40
CA ILE A 207 -2.40 2.61 7.14
C ILE A 207 -1.07 2.92 7.86
N LYS A 208 -0.79 2.24 8.98
CA LYS A 208 0.45 2.41 9.76
C LYS A 208 1.66 1.65 9.17
N ARG A 209 1.47 0.85 8.11
CA ARG A 209 2.57 0.13 7.45
C ARG A 209 3.38 1.09 6.57
N ARG A 210 4.70 0.82 6.49
CA ARG A 210 5.66 1.59 5.68
C ARG A 210 6.14 0.79 4.45
N ASP A 211 5.22 0.03 3.85
CA ASP A 211 5.47 -0.78 2.67
C ASP A 211 4.40 -0.52 1.59
N GLU A 212 4.49 -1.17 0.44
CA GLU A 212 3.59 -0.97 -0.70
C GLU A 212 2.12 -1.27 -0.34
N LEU A 213 1.87 -2.19 0.59
CA LEU A 213 0.52 -2.45 1.09
C LEU A 213 0.01 -1.29 1.95
N GLY A 214 0.89 -0.62 2.68
CA GLY A 214 0.58 0.60 3.41
C GLY A 214 0.24 1.76 2.48
N GLU A 215 1.03 1.98 1.42
CA GLU A 215 0.76 2.98 0.39
C GLU A 215 -0.58 2.71 -0.31
N LEU A 216 -0.85 1.45 -0.67
CA LEU A 216 -2.12 1.04 -1.27
C LEU A 216 -3.30 1.29 -0.33
N ALA A 217 -3.16 0.95 0.95
CA ALA A 217 -4.20 1.18 1.95
C ALA A 217 -4.49 2.68 2.14
N GLN A 218 -3.46 3.53 2.14
CA GLN A 218 -3.60 4.99 2.22
C GLN A 218 -4.31 5.56 0.98
N ALA A 219 -3.90 5.13 -0.22
CA ALA A 219 -4.53 5.56 -1.47
C ALA A 219 -6.01 5.14 -1.51
N PHE A 220 -6.31 3.91 -1.08
CA PHE A 220 -7.67 3.40 -1.00
C PHE A 220 -8.53 4.22 -0.01
N GLU A 221 -8.01 4.49 1.20
CA GLU A 221 -8.75 5.27 2.20
C GLU A 221 -8.98 6.71 1.75
N HIS A 222 -8.02 7.30 1.03
CA HIS A 222 -8.19 8.63 0.44
C HIS A 222 -9.32 8.64 -0.61
N MET A 223 -9.36 7.63 -1.48
CA MET A 223 -10.47 7.47 -2.45
C MET A 223 -11.81 7.23 -1.74
N ALA A 224 -11.84 6.36 -0.74
CA ALA A 224 -13.04 6.06 0.04
C ALA A 224 -13.57 7.31 0.76
N SER A 225 -12.69 8.10 1.35
CA SER A 225 -13.04 9.37 2.01
C SER A 225 -13.63 10.38 1.02
N ARG A 226 -13.00 10.54 -0.15
CA ARG A 226 -13.53 11.41 -1.22
C ARG A 226 -14.90 10.97 -1.70
N LEU A 227 -15.08 9.66 -1.91
CA LEU A 227 -16.37 9.12 -2.36
C LEU A 227 -17.47 9.36 -1.31
N ARG A 228 -17.17 9.11 -0.01
CA ARG A 228 -18.11 9.42 1.09
C ARG A 228 -18.47 10.90 1.12
N GLN A 229 -17.48 11.76 1.00
CA GLN A 229 -17.72 13.21 0.99
C GLN A 229 -18.62 13.61 -0.17
N SER A 230 -18.37 13.10 -1.38
CA SER A 230 -19.17 13.36 -2.57
C SER A 230 -20.61 12.86 -2.40
N LEU A 231 -20.79 11.62 -1.92
CA LEU A 231 -22.14 11.07 -1.70
C LEU A 231 -22.92 11.83 -0.61
N ASN A 232 -22.26 12.21 0.48
CA ASN A 232 -22.89 13.00 1.54
C ASN A 232 -23.29 14.40 1.03
N GLN A 233 -22.47 15.04 0.21
CA GLN A 233 -22.80 16.30 -0.43
C GLN A 233 -24.02 16.15 -1.37
N GLN A 234 -24.04 15.10 -2.20
CA GLN A 234 -25.20 14.82 -3.07
C GLN A 234 -26.49 14.57 -2.28
N ARG A 235 -26.42 13.77 -1.19
CA ARG A 235 -27.58 13.52 -0.32
C ARG A 235 -28.07 14.79 0.36
N LEU A 236 -27.16 15.62 0.84
CA LEU A 236 -27.49 16.91 1.43
C LEU A 236 -28.17 17.83 0.42
N LEU A 237 -27.60 17.95 -0.78
CA LEU A 237 -28.17 18.70 -1.91
C LEU A 237 -29.61 18.27 -2.22
N LEU A 238 -29.82 16.95 -2.46
CA LEU A 238 -31.15 16.43 -2.78
C LEU A 238 -32.16 16.66 -1.66
N ARG A 239 -31.74 16.50 -0.39
CA ARG A 239 -32.60 16.74 0.78
C ARG A 239 -32.97 18.22 0.87
N THR A 240 -32.02 19.12 0.70
CA THR A 240 -32.24 20.57 0.78
C THR A 240 -33.09 21.05 -0.37
N LEU A 241 -32.79 20.62 -1.61
CA LEU A 241 -33.59 20.94 -2.79
C LEU A 241 -35.04 20.50 -2.62
N SER A 242 -35.26 19.28 -2.10
CA SER A 242 -36.61 18.79 -1.84
C SER A 242 -37.35 19.62 -0.80
N HIS A 243 -36.64 20.12 0.20
CA HIS A 243 -37.22 20.99 1.23
C HIS A 243 -37.57 22.36 0.68
N GLU A 244 -36.63 22.98 -0.05
CA GLU A 244 -36.80 24.33 -0.60
C GLU A 244 -37.83 24.38 -1.75
N LEU A 245 -38.02 23.30 -2.52
CA LEU A 245 -39.08 23.19 -3.52
C LEU A 245 -40.50 22.98 -2.91
N ARG A 246 -40.56 22.34 -1.74
CA ARG A 246 -41.84 22.08 -1.07
C ARG A 246 -42.54 23.38 -0.64
N THR A 247 -41.78 24.39 -0.24
CA THR A 247 -42.35 25.69 0.20
C THR A 247 -43.08 26.43 -0.89
N PRO A 248 -42.47 26.74 -2.08
CA PRO A 248 -43.19 27.40 -3.17
C PRO A 248 -44.37 26.55 -3.72
N LEU A 249 -44.20 25.22 -3.78
CA LEU A 249 -45.30 24.34 -4.14
C LEU A 249 -46.48 24.43 -3.16
N ALA A 250 -46.24 24.52 -1.89
CA ALA A 250 -47.29 24.71 -0.88
C ALA A 250 -47.95 26.09 -1.02
N ARG A 251 -47.17 27.15 -1.32
CA ARG A 251 -47.71 28.51 -1.59
C ARG A 251 -48.55 28.52 -2.84
N LEU A 252 -48.14 27.87 -3.91
CA LEU A 252 -48.92 27.71 -5.15
C LEU A 252 -50.26 27.01 -4.88
N ARG A 253 -50.23 25.95 -4.08
CA ARG A 253 -51.45 25.21 -3.70
C ARG A 253 -52.39 26.07 -2.89
N ILE A 254 -51.88 26.81 -1.90
CA ILE A 254 -52.69 27.75 -1.11
C ILE A 254 -53.28 28.89 -2.02
N ALA A 255 -52.48 29.39 -2.96
CA ALA A 255 -52.94 30.38 -3.90
C ALA A 255 -54.07 29.85 -4.82
N HIS A 256 -53.96 28.60 -5.27
CA HIS A 256 -54.99 27.92 -6.06
C HIS A 256 -56.30 27.77 -5.28
N ASP A 257 -56.22 27.39 -4.00
CA ASP A 257 -57.39 27.17 -3.15
C ASP A 257 -57.96 28.50 -2.60
N SER A 258 -57.31 29.63 -2.84
CA SER A 258 -57.74 30.94 -2.40
C SER A 258 -58.67 31.61 -3.44
N HIS A 259 -59.63 32.40 -2.98
CA HIS A 259 -60.57 33.16 -3.86
C HIS A 259 -59.98 34.48 -4.32
N LEU A 260 -58.67 34.49 -4.68
CA LEU A 260 -58.00 35.71 -5.19
C LEU A 260 -58.46 36.06 -6.60
N PRO A 261 -58.48 37.36 -6.97
CA PRO A 261 -58.69 37.78 -8.35
C PRO A 261 -57.70 37.12 -9.30
N ALA A 262 -58.18 36.76 -10.49
CA ALA A 262 -57.37 35.96 -11.47
C ALA A 262 -56.01 36.62 -11.78
N GLU A 263 -55.92 37.96 -11.84
CA GLU A 263 -54.70 38.68 -12.13
C GLU A 263 -53.66 38.56 -11.00
N HIS A 264 -54.12 38.68 -9.75
CA HIS A 264 -53.26 38.50 -8.57
C HIS A 264 -52.77 37.06 -8.42
N MET A 265 -53.63 36.12 -8.79
CA MET A 265 -53.26 34.67 -8.81
C MET A 265 -52.19 34.44 -9.84
N ARG A 266 -52.35 34.92 -11.08
CA ARG A 266 -51.38 34.78 -12.17
C ARG A 266 -50.01 35.38 -11.79
N GLN A 267 -49.97 36.59 -11.28
CA GLN A 267 -48.73 37.24 -10.86
C GLN A 267 -48.01 36.48 -9.73
N ARG A 268 -48.80 35.82 -8.88
CA ARG A 268 -48.22 35.00 -7.82
C ARG A 268 -47.67 33.69 -8.35
N PHE A 269 -48.36 33.07 -9.27
CA PHE A 269 -47.89 31.86 -9.98
C PHE A 269 -46.59 32.13 -10.74
N ASP A 270 -46.56 33.21 -11.53
CA ASP A 270 -45.37 33.58 -12.28
C ASP A 270 -44.16 33.78 -11.37
N ARG A 271 -44.32 34.51 -10.26
CA ARG A 271 -43.23 34.72 -9.29
C ARG A 271 -42.72 33.39 -8.64
N GLU A 272 -43.61 32.51 -8.20
CA GLU A 272 -43.21 31.25 -7.57
C GLU A 272 -42.54 30.31 -8.58
N ILE A 273 -42.96 30.36 -9.86
CA ILE A 273 -42.32 29.60 -10.94
C ILE A 273 -40.89 30.13 -11.20
N ASP A 274 -40.77 31.46 -11.34
CA ASP A 274 -39.44 32.09 -11.54
C ASP A 274 -38.49 31.80 -10.37
N ASP A 275 -38.98 31.86 -9.16
CA ASP A 275 -38.18 31.50 -7.96
C ASP A 275 -37.75 30.02 -7.99
N MET A 276 -38.63 29.10 -8.39
CA MET A 276 -38.28 27.69 -8.53
C MET A 276 -37.24 27.43 -9.64
N GLN A 277 -37.37 28.15 -10.79
CA GLN A 277 -36.39 28.06 -11.86
C GLN A 277 -35.02 28.56 -11.41
N ARG A 278 -34.94 29.71 -10.75
CA ARG A 278 -33.69 30.24 -10.18
C ARG A 278 -33.07 29.28 -9.17
N LEU A 279 -33.87 28.69 -8.28
CA LEU A 279 -33.38 27.70 -7.32
C LEU A 279 -32.74 26.50 -8.03
N LEU A 280 -33.39 26.01 -9.10
CA LEU A 280 -32.91 24.87 -9.88
C LEU A 280 -31.58 25.21 -10.58
N GLU A 281 -31.53 26.36 -11.27
CA GLU A 281 -30.34 26.83 -11.99
C GLU A 281 -29.16 27.07 -11.03
N ASP A 282 -29.39 27.76 -9.93
CA ASP A 282 -28.38 28.02 -8.90
C ASP A 282 -27.83 26.72 -8.31
N THR A 283 -28.73 25.77 -8.02
CA THR A 283 -28.32 24.46 -7.48
C THR A 283 -27.52 23.64 -8.46
N LEU A 284 -27.93 23.60 -9.75
CA LEU A 284 -27.21 22.89 -10.80
C LEU A 284 -25.85 23.53 -11.08
N ASN A 285 -25.76 24.86 -11.11
CA ASN A 285 -24.51 25.59 -11.30
C ASN A 285 -23.54 25.32 -10.15
N LEU A 286 -23.99 25.35 -8.92
CA LEU A 286 -23.14 25.04 -7.75
C LEU A 286 -22.65 23.58 -7.79
N ALA A 287 -23.56 22.64 -8.11
CA ALA A 287 -23.22 21.21 -8.21
C ALA A 287 -22.20 20.95 -9.34
N TRP A 288 -22.35 21.61 -10.48
CA TRP A 288 -21.43 21.51 -11.60
C TRP A 288 -20.04 22.05 -11.24
N MET A 289 -19.96 23.21 -10.64
CA MET A 289 -18.71 23.83 -10.18
C MET A 289 -17.95 22.96 -9.16
N ASP A 290 -18.68 22.27 -8.27
CA ASP A 290 -18.08 21.42 -7.25
C ASP A 290 -17.61 20.06 -7.77
N THR A 291 -18.35 19.45 -8.70
CA THR A 291 -18.10 18.08 -9.18
C THR A 291 -17.07 18.05 -10.29
N GLU A 292 -17.20 18.88 -11.31
CA GLU A 292 -16.39 18.82 -12.51
C GLU A 292 -15.10 19.64 -12.40
N ARG A 293 -15.08 20.68 -11.54
CA ARG A 293 -13.97 21.64 -11.43
C ARG A 293 -13.46 22.04 -12.81
N PRO A 294 -14.32 22.64 -13.63
CA PRO A 294 -14.02 22.87 -15.04
C PRO A 294 -12.75 23.70 -15.17
N GLN A 295 -11.88 23.30 -16.09
CA GLN A 295 -10.75 24.15 -16.49
C GLN A 295 -11.31 25.23 -17.42
N LEU A 296 -11.69 26.36 -16.83
CA LEU A 296 -12.21 27.49 -17.56
C LEU A 296 -11.06 28.19 -18.31
N ALA A 297 -11.29 28.49 -19.59
CA ALA A 297 -10.36 29.30 -20.35
C ALA A 297 -10.35 30.71 -19.76
N SER A 298 -9.18 31.16 -19.29
CA SER A 298 -9.02 32.48 -18.68
C SER A 298 -8.48 33.48 -19.69
N GLU A 299 -9.06 34.66 -19.73
CA GLU A 299 -8.72 35.74 -20.62
C GLU A 299 -8.55 37.07 -19.85
N PRO A 300 -7.87 38.06 -20.42
CA PRO A 300 -7.80 39.39 -19.84
C PRO A 300 -9.17 40.08 -19.90
N VAL A 301 -9.77 40.35 -18.75
CA VAL A 301 -11.10 41.00 -18.65
C VAL A 301 -10.95 42.34 -17.92
N LEU A 302 -11.52 43.41 -18.53
CA LEU A 302 -11.62 44.70 -17.88
C LEU A 302 -12.83 44.68 -16.92
N VAL A 303 -12.56 44.83 -15.61
CA VAL A 303 -13.59 44.71 -14.58
C VAL A 303 -14.63 45.83 -14.71
N LEU A 304 -14.23 47.02 -15.13
CA LEU A 304 -15.13 48.15 -15.33
C LEU A 304 -16.22 47.82 -16.35
N SER A 305 -15.89 47.23 -17.49
CA SER A 305 -16.90 46.91 -18.55
C SER A 305 -17.92 45.89 -18.06
N VAL A 306 -17.47 44.88 -17.30
CA VAL A 306 -18.37 43.88 -16.66
C VAL A 306 -19.31 44.56 -15.66
N TRP A 307 -18.75 45.43 -14.82
CA TRP A 307 -19.54 46.16 -13.81
C TRP A 307 -20.61 47.05 -14.47
N GLU A 308 -20.27 47.82 -15.52
CA GLU A 308 -21.20 48.67 -16.23
C GLU A 308 -22.38 47.88 -16.79
N ALA A 309 -22.10 46.73 -17.44
CA ALA A 309 -23.17 45.85 -17.97
C ALA A 309 -24.10 45.33 -16.86
N LEU A 310 -23.48 44.85 -15.74
CA LEU A 310 -24.25 44.37 -14.57
C LEU A 310 -25.07 45.46 -13.88
N CYS A 311 -24.57 46.71 -13.86
CA CYS A 311 -25.33 47.85 -13.32
C CYS A 311 -26.55 48.19 -14.18
N GLU A 312 -26.45 48.12 -15.51
CA GLU A 312 -27.58 48.34 -16.40
C GLU A 312 -28.73 47.37 -16.10
N ASP A 313 -28.39 46.07 -16.02
CA ASP A 313 -29.36 45.04 -15.67
C ASP A 313 -29.94 45.18 -14.28
N ALA A 314 -29.09 45.45 -13.28
CA ALA A 314 -29.50 45.64 -11.91
C ALA A 314 -30.39 46.88 -11.69
N CYS A 315 -30.13 47.96 -12.42
CA CYS A 315 -30.98 49.18 -12.42
C CYS A 315 -32.37 48.89 -13.02
N PHE A 316 -32.41 48.11 -14.11
CA PHE A 316 -33.68 47.72 -14.73
C PHE A 316 -34.53 46.86 -13.77
N GLU A 317 -33.91 45.88 -13.11
CA GLU A 317 -34.62 44.98 -12.21
C GLU A 317 -35.06 45.65 -10.91
N SER A 318 -34.17 46.44 -10.28
CA SER A 318 -34.41 47.04 -8.97
C SER A 318 -35.12 48.37 -8.98
N GLY A 319 -35.14 49.04 -10.11
CA GLY A 319 -35.60 50.43 -10.27
C GLY A 319 -34.62 51.45 -9.62
N TRP A 320 -33.38 51.03 -9.31
CA TRP A 320 -32.37 51.95 -8.77
C TRP A 320 -31.79 52.83 -9.88
N PRO A 321 -31.53 54.10 -9.60
CA PRO A 321 -30.75 54.92 -10.52
C PRO A 321 -29.27 54.55 -10.51
N VAL A 322 -28.60 54.65 -11.63
CA VAL A 322 -27.20 54.23 -11.83
C VAL A 322 -26.22 54.96 -10.93
N GLU A 323 -26.54 56.19 -10.51
CA GLU A 323 -25.74 57.02 -9.57
C GLU A 323 -25.61 56.40 -8.18
N ARG A 324 -26.40 55.39 -7.88
CA ARG A 324 -26.31 54.62 -6.63
C ARG A 324 -25.37 53.45 -6.68
N LEU A 325 -24.84 53.13 -7.87
CA LEU A 325 -23.93 52.04 -8.13
C LEU A 325 -22.56 52.56 -8.66
N PRO A 326 -21.89 53.48 -7.94
CA PRO A 326 -20.64 54.06 -8.40
C PRO A 326 -19.53 53.02 -8.50
N CYS A 327 -18.73 53.09 -9.58
CA CYS A 327 -17.48 52.36 -9.73
C CYS A 327 -16.31 53.32 -9.56
N LEU A 328 -15.39 52.96 -8.68
CA LEU A 328 -14.17 53.74 -8.41
C LEU A 328 -12.91 53.02 -8.98
N LEU A 329 -13.10 52.10 -9.90
CA LEU A 329 -12.02 51.42 -10.60
C LEU A 329 -11.55 52.22 -11.80
N GLY A 330 -10.24 52.19 -12.06
CA GLY A 330 -9.67 52.75 -13.30
C GLY A 330 -9.85 51.83 -14.50
N GLU A 331 -9.60 52.39 -15.68
CA GLU A 331 -9.60 51.66 -16.95
C GLU A 331 -8.43 50.69 -17.08
N ASP A 332 -7.53 50.62 -16.08
CA ASP A 332 -6.37 49.74 -16.01
C ASP A 332 -6.63 48.48 -15.20
N CYS A 333 -7.84 48.27 -14.67
CA CYS A 333 -8.19 47.12 -13.86
C CYS A 333 -8.49 45.88 -14.72
N TYR A 334 -7.43 45.24 -15.23
CA TYR A 334 -7.52 43.98 -15.99
C TYR A 334 -7.20 42.78 -15.09
N VAL A 335 -8.06 41.78 -15.10
CA VAL A 335 -7.92 40.51 -14.35
C VAL A 335 -7.90 39.32 -15.29
N GLN A 336 -7.11 38.30 -14.96
CA GLN A 336 -7.00 37.08 -15.75
C GLN A 336 -8.04 36.06 -15.27
N VAL A 337 -9.19 36.01 -15.95
CA VAL A 337 -10.37 35.27 -15.49
C VAL A 337 -11.23 34.76 -16.65
N HIS A 338 -12.19 33.89 -16.35
CA HIS A 338 -13.28 33.54 -17.26
C HIS A 338 -14.40 34.57 -17.11
N LEU A 339 -14.76 35.21 -18.20
CA LEU A 339 -15.73 36.34 -18.23
C LEU A 339 -17.07 36.00 -17.55
N ASP A 340 -17.73 34.91 -17.97
CA ASP A 340 -19.05 34.55 -17.44
C ASP A 340 -19.02 34.23 -15.96
N SER A 341 -17.93 33.59 -15.45
CA SER A 341 -17.79 33.28 -14.04
C SER A 341 -17.52 34.51 -13.19
N LEU A 342 -16.78 35.50 -13.71
CA LEU A 342 -16.62 36.79 -13.04
C LEU A 342 -17.94 37.56 -13.01
N ALA A 343 -18.64 37.62 -14.15
CA ALA A 343 -19.92 38.27 -14.24
C ALA A 343 -20.93 37.68 -13.26
N GLN A 344 -21.07 36.35 -13.24
CA GLN A 344 -21.93 35.64 -12.29
C GLN A 344 -21.57 35.92 -10.83
N ALA A 345 -20.27 35.96 -10.49
CA ALA A 345 -19.85 36.26 -9.12
C ALA A 345 -20.23 37.69 -8.74
N LEU A 346 -19.89 38.70 -9.57
CA LEU A 346 -20.20 40.09 -9.32
C LEU A 346 -21.70 40.35 -9.31
N GLU A 347 -22.49 39.71 -10.17
CA GLU A 347 -23.95 39.80 -10.19
C GLU A 347 -24.55 39.33 -8.86
N ASN A 348 -24.13 38.15 -8.37
CA ASN A 348 -24.59 37.65 -7.07
C ASN A 348 -24.23 38.56 -5.92
N LEU A 349 -23.02 39.12 -5.92
CA LEU A 349 -22.60 40.12 -4.91
C LEU A 349 -23.40 41.41 -5.01
N LEU A 350 -23.63 41.95 -6.23
CA LEU A 350 -24.38 43.18 -6.47
C LEU A 350 -25.85 43.03 -6.07
N ARG A 351 -26.51 41.97 -6.48
CA ARG A 351 -27.90 41.67 -6.09
C ARG A 351 -28.05 41.59 -4.57
N ASN A 352 -27.08 40.91 -3.90
CA ASN A 352 -27.07 40.83 -2.45
C ASN A 352 -26.89 42.21 -1.82
N ALA A 353 -25.98 43.05 -2.28
CA ALA A 353 -25.71 44.36 -1.81
C ALA A 353 -26.92 45.33 -1.99
N ILE A 354 -27.59 45.31 -3.15
CA ILE A 354 -28.82 46.09 -3.40
C ILE A 354 -29.93 45.68 -2.43
N ARG A 355 -30.11 44.37 -2.23
CA ARG A 355 -31.16 43.81 -1.38
C ARG A 355 -31.09 44.25 0.05
N TYR A 356 -29.88 44.29 0.63
CA TYR A 356 -29.66 44.60 2.03
C TYR A 356 -29.39 46.11 2.30
N SER A 357 -29.18 46.89 1.24
CA SER A 357 -29.04 48.35 1.39
C SER A 357 -30.37 49.04 1.66
N PRO A 358 -30.38 50.12 2.45
CA PRO A 358 -31.58 50.89 2.68
C PRO A 358 -32.05 51.61 1.38
N PRO A 359 -33.34 52.08 1.34
CA PRO A 359 -33.91 52.73 0.13
C PRO A 359 -33.13 53.92 -0.42
N ALA A 360 -32.29 54.59 0.41
CA ALA A 360 -31.44 55.72 -0.02
C ALA A 360 -29.95 55.34 -0.06
N GLY A 361 -29.60 54.04 0.17
CA GLY A 361 -28.23 53.54 0.22
C GLY A 361 -27.54 53.53 -1.14
N LYS A 362 -26.21 53.34 -1.10
CA LYS A 362 -25.35 53.15 -2.29
C LYS A 362 -24.59 51.86 -2.20
N VAL A 363 -24.28 51.26 -3.33
CA VAL A 363 -23.38 50.12 -3.47
C VAL A 363 -22.20 50.53 -4.32
N THR A 364 -21.01 50.48 -3.75
CA THR A 364 -19.78 51.00 -4.38
C THR A 364 -18.82 49.84 -4.71
N LEU A 365 -18.38 49.76 -5.96
CA LEU A 365 -17.24 48.92 -6.34
C LEU A 365 -15.98 49.75 -6.36
N SER A 366 -15.00 49.39 -5.58
CA SER A 366 -13.66 49.97 -5.52
C SER A 366 -12.59 48.89 -5.62
N GLY A 367 -11.36 49.28 -5.88
CA GLY A 367 -10.26 48.32 -5.87
C GLY A 367 -8.91 48.96 -5.97
N TRP A 368 -7.89 48.19 -5.67
CA TRP A 368 -6.49 48.57 -5.76
C TRP A 368 -5.62 47.39 -6.13
N ARG A 369 -4.46 47.68 -6.65
CA ARG A 369 -3.49 46.61 -7.00
C ARG A 369 -2.71 46.21 -5.76
N GLU A 370 -2.69 44.88 -5.47
CA GLU A 370 -1.95 44.28 -4.36
C GLU A 370 -0.96 43.24 -4.95
N GLY A 371 0.27 43.69 -5.26
CA GLY A 371 1.28 42.87 -5.91
C GLY A 371 0.87 42.37 -7.30
N ASP A 372 0.75 41.06 -7.47
CA ASP A 372 0.31 40.39 -8.72
C ASP A 372 -1.20 40.13 -8.76
N ALA A 373 -1.97 40.74 -7.89
CA ALA A 373 -3.41 40.62 -7.84
C ALA A 373 -4.12 41.99 -7.79
N TRP A 374 -5.38 42.01 -8.26
CA TRP A 374 -6.31 43.07 -7.99
C TRP A 374 -7.18 42.73 -6.79
N HIS A 375 -7.27 43.63 -5.84
CA HIS A 375 -8.18 43.55 -4.72
C HIS A 375 -9.38 44.45 -5.00
N LEU A 376 -10.53 43.81 -5.28
CA LEU A 376 -11.80 44.48 -5.47
C LEU A 376 -12.57 44.46 -4.15
N CYS A 377 -13.29 45.54 -3.86
CA CYS A 377 -14.15 45.66 -2.69
C CYS A 377 -15.51 46.18 -3.10
N LEU A 378 -16.55 45.37 -2.93
CA LEU A 378 -17.94 45.75 -3.11
C LEU A 378 -18.55 46.09 -1.75
N SER A 379 -18.82 47.37 -1.50
CA SER A 379 -19.35 47.90 -0.24
C SER A 379 -20.81 48.26 -0.35
N ASP A 380 -21.64 47.78 0.56
CA ASP A 380 -23.03 48.16 0.74
C ASP A 380 -23.22 49.08 1.96
N GLN A 381 -24.42 49.60 2.11
CA GLN A 381 -24.82 50.43 3.27
C GLN A 381 -25.90 49.72 4.09
N GLY A 382 -25.91 48.43 4.12
CA GLY A 382 -26.81 47.59 4.91
C GLY A 382 -26.50 47.60 6.41
N PRO A 383 -27.18 46.75 7.18
CA PRO A 383 -26.97 46.65 8.64
C PRO A 383 -25.67 45.98 9.05
N GLY A 384 -24.90 45.39 8.08
CA GLY A 384 -23.77 44.55 8.40
C GLY A 384 -24.18 43.16 8.93
N VAL A 385 -23.21 42.42 9.43
CA VAL A 385 -23.40 41.04 9.91
C VAL A 385 -22.62 40.84 11.23
N ASP A 386 -23.16 40.04 12.15
CA ASP A 386 -22.41 39.68 13.36
C ASP A 386 -21.04 39.10 12.99
N PRO A 387 -19.93 39.55 13.59
CA PRO A 387 -18.60 39.03 13.29
C PRO A 387 -18.48 37.51 13.37
N GLN A 388 -19.29 36.84 14.21
CA GLN A 388 -19.31 35.39 14.35
C GLN A 388 -19.96 34.71 13.13
N ASP A 389 -20.83 35.39 12.41
CA ASP A 389 -21.59 34.86 11.28
C ASP A 389 -20.94 35.15 9.91
N LEU A 390 -19.88 35.97 9.84
CA LEU A 390 -19.20 36.36 8.61
C LEU A 390 -18.72 35.14 7.79
N ALA A 391 -18.15 34.13 8.46
CA ALA A 391 -17.69 32.92 7.80
C ALA A 391 -18.85 32.05 7.27
N SER A 392 -20.00 32.13 7.89
CA SER A 392 -21.19 31.35 7.53
C SER A 392 -21.97 31.91 6.34
N LEU A 393 -21.67 33.13 5.90
CA LEU A 393 -22.30 33.77 4.74
C LEU A 393 -22.17 33.00 3.44
N PHE A 394 -21.06 32.23 3.30
CA PHE A 394 -20.72 31.49 2.09
C PHE A 394 -21.16 30.02 2.14
N VAL A 395 -21.78 29.60 3.25
CA VAL A 395 -22.28 28.22 3.37
C VAL A 395 -23.58 28.09 2.56
N PRO A 396 -23.65 27.18 1.57
CA PRO A 396 -24.84 27.00 0.75
C PRO A 396 -26.11 26.76 1.58
N TYR A 397 -27.22 27.35 1.18
CA TYR A 397 -28.54 27.24 1.81
C TYR A 397 -28.61 27.80 3.25
N GLN A 398 -27.58 28.43 3.74
CA GLN A 398 -27.58 29.04 5.06
C GLN A 398 -28.08 30.49 4.97
N ARG A 399 -29.06 30.85 5.81
CA ARG A 399 -29.57 32.20 5.96
C ARG A 399 -29.40 32.65 7.40
N LEU A 400 -28.95 33.88 7.57
CA LEU A 400 -28.82 34.46 8.90
C LEU A 400 -30.19 34.76 9.51
N LYS A 401 -30.32 34.63 10.84
CA LYS A 401 -31.55 34.95 11.55
C LYS A 401 -31.88 36.44 11.38
N GLY A 402 -33.08 36.71 10.87
CA GLY A 402 -33.52 38.09 10.60
C GLY A 402 -33.16 38.65 9.23
N SER A 403 -32.65 37.85 8.31
CA SER A 403 -32.41 38.25 6.93
C SER A 403 -33.72 38.63 6.24
N LEU A 404 -33.77 39.82 5.65
CA LEU A 404 -34.91 40.39 4.93
C LEU A 404 -35.03 39.72 3.55
N GLY A 405 -36.26 39.34 3.15
CA GLY A 405 -36.58 38.97 1.79
C GLY A 405 -36.50 37.48 1.41
N GLU A 406 -36.94 37.17 0.21
CA GLU A 406 -36.99 35.83 -0.40
C GLU A 406 -35.65 35.52 -1.06
N GLY A 407 -35.08 34.29 -0.83
CA GLY A 407 -33.84 33.84 -1.47
C GLY A 407 -33.30 32.60 -0.77
N PHE A 408 -32.74 31.70 -1.56
CA PHE A 408 -32.37 30.34 -1.14
C PHE A 408 -31.02 30.23 -0.42
N GLY A 409 -30.27 31.36 -0.26
CA GLY A 409 -28.96 31.36 0.37
C GLY A 409 -27.85 30.70 -0.47
N LEU A 410 -27.98 30.71 -1.80
CA LEU A 410 -27.02 30.13 -2.74
C LEU A 410 -26.09 31.17 -3.36
N GLY A 411 -26.53 32.40 -3.60
CA GLY A 411 -25.81 33.38 -4.39
C GLY A 411 -24.38 33.68 -3.90
N LEU A 412 -24.17 33.84 -2.58
CA LEU A 412 -22.81 34.05 -2.05
C LEU A 412 -21.92 32.84 -2.13
N ALA A 413 -22.49 31.65 -1.99
CA ALA A 413 -21.76 30.39 -2.19
C ALA A 413 -21.32 30.19 -3.64
N ILE A 414 -22.22 30.52 -4.59
CA ILE A 414 -21.93 30.51 -6.03
C ILE A 414 -20.83 31.52 -6.35
N ALA A 415 -20.94 32.74 -5.84
CA ALA A 415 -19.91 33.77 -6.02
C ALA A 415 -18.55 33.32 -5.50
N GLN A 416 -18.51 32.74 -4.31
CA GLN A 416 -17.27 32.24 -3.74
C GLN A 416 -16.67 31.15 -4.63
N ARG A 417 -17.50 30.20 -5.07
CA ARG A 417 -17.03 29.09 -5.91
C ARG A 417 -16.53 29.54 -7.28
N ALA A 418 -17.25 30.48 -7.89
CA ALA A 418 -16.86 31.07 -9.18
C ALA A 418 -15.50 31.80 -9.11
N ILE A 419 -15.23 32.49 -8.00
CA ILE A 419 -13.94 33.15 -7.75
C ILE A 419 -12.82 32.15 -7.44
N GLU A 420 -13.08 31.12 -6.62
CA GLU A 420 -12.10 30.06 -6.29
C GLU A 420 -11.65 29.25 -7.50
N LEU A 421 -12.56 28.96 -8.45
CA LEU A 421 -12.24 28.26 -9.70
C LEU A 421 -11.24 29.03 -10.57
N GLN A 422 -11.16 30.35 -10.39
CA GLN A 422 -10.28 31.26 -11.12
C GLN A 422 -9.01 31.62 -10.33
N GLN A 423 -8.65 30.80 -9.31
CA GLN A 423 -7.51 31.03 -8.43
C GLN A 423 -7.62 32.34 -7.60
N GLY A 424 -8.83 32.88 -7.51
CA GLY A 424 -9.13 34.06 -6.70
C GLY A 424 -9.54 33.68 -5.27
N ARG A 425 -9.82 34.70 -4.47
CA ARG A 425 -10.31 34.55 -3.09
C ARG A 425 -11.44 35.54 -2.83
N LEU A 426 -12.55 35.07 -2.23
CA LEU A 426 -13.68 35.91 -1.78
C LEU A 426 -13.86 35.78 -0.26
N TRP A 427 -14.01 36.89 0.43
CA TRP A 427 -14.33 36.96 1.86
C TRP A 427 -15.12 38.24 2.17
N ALA A 428 -15.72 38.32 3.38
CA ALA A 428 -16.50 39.43 3.83
C ALA A 428 -15.90 40.09 5.07
N SER A 429 -16.11 41.39 5.20
CA SER A 429 -15.86 42.16 6.43
C SER A 429 -16.95 43.19 6.64
N ASN A 430 -17.20 43.59 7.91
CA ASN A 430 -18.11 44.69 8.16
C ASN A 430 -17.49 46.04 7.77
N GLY A 431 -18.26 46.83 7.03
CA GLY A 431 -17.99 48.24 6.76
C GLY A 431 -18.53 49.17 7.83
N GLN A 432 -18.40 50.50 7.65
CA GLN A 432 -19.03 51.51 8.46
C GLN A 432 -19.71 52.55 7.57
N PRO A 433 -21.00 52.38 7.22
CA PRO A 433 -21.92 51.27 7.52
C PRO A 433 -21.79 50.11 6.53
N GLY A 434 -22.46 48.98 6.83
CA GLY A 434 -22.75 47.89 5.88
C GLY A 434 -21.73 46.76 5.86
N LEU A 435 -21.73 46.01 4.79
CA LEU A 435 -20.85 44.88 4.52
C LEU A 435 -19.92 45.18 3.34
N CYS A 436 -18.71 44.68 3.41
CA CYS A 436 -17.71 44.81 2.37
C CYS A 436 -17.33 43.40 1.91
N MET A 437 -17.60 43.08 0.62
CA MET A 437 -17.19 41.86 -0.03
C MET A 437 -15.88 42.09 -0.76
N HIS A 438 -14.86 41.35 -0.34
CA HIS A 438 -13.50 41.44 -0.87
C HIS A 438 -13.24 40.33 -1.85
N VAL A 439 -12.80 40.68 -3.07
CA VAL A 439 -12.44 39.74 -4.14
C VAL A 439 -11.00 39.99 -4.54
N LEU A 440 -10.17 38.95 -4.48
CA LEU A 440 -8.78 39.00 -4.91
C LEU A 440 -8.65 38.14 -6.19
N LEU A 441 -8.15 38.75 -7.29
CA LEU A 441 -8.02 38.09 -8.58
C LEU A 441 -6.64 38.35 -9.20
N PRO A 442 -6.09 37.41 -9.99
CA PRO A 442 -4.81 37.60 -10.67
C PRO A 442 -4.86 38.78 -11.64
N VAL A 443 -3.79 39.58 -11.68
CA VAL A 443 -3.63 40.67 -12.66
C VAL A 443 -3.48 40.10 -14.07
N ALA A 444 -4.14 40.69 -15.05
CA ALA A 444 -3.87 40.48 -16.46
C ALA A 444 -3.15 41.69 -17.09
N ARG A 445 -2.48 41.47 -18.20
CA ARG A 445 -2.03 42.55 -19.06
C ARG A 445 -3.18 42.94 -19.96
N PRO A 446 -3.36 44.26 -20.24
CA PRO A 446 -4.33 44.68 -21.23
C PRO A 446 -4.08 43.95 -22.56
N PRO A 447 -5.12 43.59 -23.32
CA PRO A 447 -4.94 43.06 -24.70
C PRO A 447 -4.26 44.12 -25.55
N ASP A 448 -3.29 43.70 -26.42
CA ASP A 448 -2.55 44.55 -27.33
C ASP A 448 -3.45 45.24 -28.34
#